data_cffbff2f43a74d9856cdc43fbc0d271b
#
_entry.id   cffbff2f43a74d9856cdc43fbc0d271b
#
_cell.length_a   1.000
_cell.length_b   1.000
_cell.length_c   1.000
_cell.angle_alpha   90.00
_cell.angle_beta   90.00
_cell.angle_gamma   90.00
#
_symmetry.space_group_name_H-M   'P 1'
#
loop_
_entity.id
_entity.type
_entity.pdbx_description
1 polymer ?
#
loop_
_entity_poly.entity_id
_entity_poly.type
_entity_poly.pdbx_seq_one_letter_code
_entity_poly.pdbx_strand_id
1 'polypeptide(L)'
;MSDENGEEQREESLPLTVRDVMVKEVITVDEDSTVKEAVDVMNEFQIGSLIVLERGKAVGIVTERDFLRRVLAKAKDVMNTKVREIMTTPLVVVEPSMDLEDAVKLMFQSKIKKLVVVDAKKLVGIVTLTDIARVQPQMIRILKQLTMKEAAPKSMQKVIHYYIV
;
A
#
# COMPACT_ATOMS: atom_id res chain seq x y z
N MET A 1 38.13 -42.76 -13.32
CA MET A 1 37.53 -41.60 -14.02
C MET A 1 36.03 -41.72 -13.79
N SER A 2 35.55 -41.04 -12.82
CA SER A 2 34.14 -41.06 -12.41
C SER A 2 33.67 -39.61 -12.35
N ASP A 3 32.89 -39.23 -13.36
CA ASP A 3 32.26 -37.92 -13.44
C ASP A 3 31.11 -37.87 -12.43
N GLU A 4 31.32 -37.19 -11.32
CA GLU A 4 30.30 -36.81 -10.39
C GLU A 4 29.62 -35.53 -10.92
N ASN A 5 28.56 -35.71 -11.69
CA ASN A 5 27.61 -34.65 -12.00
C ASN A 5 26.84 -34.29 -10.73
N GLY A 6 27.26 -33.24 -10.05
CA GLY A 6 26.48 -32.59 -9.02
C GLY A 6 25.30 -31.90 -9.67
N GLU A 7 24.14 -32.56 -9.69
CA GLU A 7 22.87 -31.93 -9.93
C GLU A 7 22.57 -31.03 -8.72
N GLU A 8 22.90 -29.73 -8.84
CA GLU A 8 22.35 -28.72 -7.97
C GLU A 8 20.81 -28.74 -8.14
N GLN A 9 20.14 -29.40 -7.25
CA GLN A 9 18.69 -29.28 -7.07
C GLN A 9 18.41 -27.82 -6.69
N ARG A 10 18.05 -27.02 -7.68
CA ARG A 10 17.36 -25.74 -7.42
C ARG A 10 16.07 -26.11 -6.73
N GLU A 11 16.00 -25.92 -5.42
CA GLU A 11 14.73 -25.84 -4.71
C GLU A 11 13.90 -24.76 -5.40
N GLU A 12 12.95 -25.16 -6.23
CA GLU A 12 11.89 -24.29 -6.72
C GLU A 12 11.09 -23.87 -5.49
N SER A 13 11.50 -22.77 -4.86
CA SER A 13 10.70 -22.15 -3.83
C SER A 13 9.36 -21.74 -4.45
N LEU A 14 8.28 -22.26 -3.92
CA LEU A 14 6.92 -21.87 -4.32
C LEU A 14 6.82 -20.34 -4.34
N PRO A 15 6.17 -19.75 -5.37
CA PRO A 15 6.03 -18.31 -5.44
C PRO A 15 5.27 -17.81 -4.20
N LEU A 16 5.81 -16.77 -3.57
CA LEU A 16 5.17 -16.14 -2.42
C LEU A 16 3.88 -15.43 -2.86
N THR A 17 2.85 -15.55 -2.04
CA THR A 17 1.56 -14.90 -2.23
C THR A 17 1.39 -13.70 -1.30
N VAL A 18 0.36 -12.92 -1.54
CA VAL A 18 -0.03 -11.80 -0.67
C VAL A 18 -0.25 -12.26 0.77
N ARG A 19 -0.80 -13.47 0.98
CA ARG A 19 -1.03 -14.07 2.31
C ARG A 19 0.24 -14.18 3.15
N ASP A 20 1.37 -14.47 2.50
CA ASP A 20 2.64 -14.71 3.17
C ASP A 20 3.28 -13.43 3.70
N VAL A 21 2.83 -12.27 3.20
CA VAL A 21 3.44 -10.96 3.48
C VAL A 21 2.48 -9.96 4.10
N MET A 22 1.17 -10.13 3.92
CA MET A 22 0.17 -9.19 4.42
C MET A 22 0.20 -9.03 5.94
N VAL A 23 -0.08 -7.82 6.41
CA VAL A 23 -0.36 -7.53 7.81
C VAL A 23 -1.82 -7.86 8.08
N LYS A 24 -2.09 -8.75 9.03
CA LYS A 24 -3.44 -9.24 9.34
C LYS A 24 -4.20 -8.32 10.29
N GLU A 25 -3.50 -7.62 11.17
CA GLU A 25 -4.09 -6.65 12.08
C GLU A 25 -4.28 -5.31 11.36
N VAL A 26 -5.45 -5.13 10.79
CA VAL A 26 -5.80 -3.90 10.05
C VAL A 26 -6.49 -2.93 10.97
N ILE A 27 -5.91 -1.75 11.13
CA ILE A 27 -6.54 -0.66 11.88
C ILE A 27 -7.55 0.04 10.98
N THR A 28 -8.75 0.22 11.49
CA THR A 28 -9.89 0.75 10.75
C THR A 28 -10.47 1.99 11.43
N VAL A 29 -11.26 2.74 10.69
CA VAL A 29 -12.04 3.88 11.19
C VAL A 29 -13.43 3.85 10.55
N ASP A 30 -14.44 4.31 11.27
CA ASP A 30 -15.77 4.46 10.72
C ASP A 30 -15.84 5.66 9.76
N GLU A 31 -16.63 5.57 8.70
CA GLU A 31 -16.78 6.64 7.72
C GLU A 31 -17.36 7.94 8.32
N ASP A 32 -18.13 7.82 9.39
CA ASP A 32 -18.74 8.94 10.13
C ASP A 32 -17.83 9.53 11.21
N SER A 33 -16.67 8.94 11.47
CA SER A 33 -15.65 9.53 12.34
C SER A 33 -15.14 10.86 11.77
N THR A 34 -14.70 11.74 12.64
CA THR A 34 -14.09 13.00 12.24
C THR A 34 -12.66 12.80 11.73
N VAL A 35 -12.18 13.74 10.95
CA VAL A 35 -10.77 13.80 10.53
C VAL A 35 -9.85 13.80 11.74
N LYS A 36 -10.21 14.52 12.82
CA LYS A 36 -9.44 14.57 14.05
C LYS A 36 -9.29 13.19 14.69
N GLU A 37 -10.40 12.45 14.83
CA GLU A 37 -10.37 11.08 15.37
C GLU A 37 -9.51 10.14 14.53
N ALA A 38 -9.61 10.22 13.21
CA ALA A 38 -8.78 9.41 12.32
C ALA A 38 -7.29 9.72 12.45
N VAL A 39 -6.92 10.99 12.57
CA VAL A 39 -5.53 11.42 12.80
C VAL A 39 -5.02 10.93 14.15
N ASP A 40 -5.84 10.97 15.20
CA ASP A 40 -5.48 10.46 16.52
C ASP A 40 -5.18 8.97 16.48
N VAL A 41 -6.02 8.18 15.80
CA VAL A 41 -5.79 6.74 15.61
C VAL A 41 -4.49 6.49 14.84
N MET A 42 -4.23 7.23 13.76
CA MET A 42 -2.96 7.09 13.02
C MET A 42 -1.74 7.39 13.90
N ASN A 43 -1.81 8.42 14.74
CA ASN A 43 -0.73 8.79 15.65
C ASN A 43 -0.53 7.73 16.74
N GLU A 44 -1.60 7.23 17.32
CA GLU A 44 -1.56 6.19 18.35
C GLU A 44 -0.88 4.90 17.86
N PHE A 45 -1.26 4.44 16.66
CA PHE A 45 -0.71 3.22 16.07
C PHE A 45 0.54 3.47 15.19
N GLN A 46 0.97 4.71 15.02
CA GLN A 46 2.10 5.12 14.17
C GLN A 46 2.01 4.56 12.75
N ILE A 47 0.84 4.69 12.15
CA ILE A 47 0.53 4.21 10.80
C ILE A 47 0.12 5.36 9.88
N GLY A 48 0.40 5.22 8.59
CA GLY A 48 0.11 6.26 7.58
C GLY A 48 -1.17 6.03 6.79
N SER A 49 -2.06 5.12 7.21
CA SER A 49 -3.34 4.88 6.55
C SER A 49 -4.30 4.10 7.42
N LEU A 50 -5.60 4.31 7.19
CA LEU A 50 -6.70 3.58 7.83
C LEU A 50 -7.65 3.06 6.75
N ILE A 51 -8.15 1.84 6.95
CA ILE A 51 -9.28 1.35 6.16
C ILE A 51 -10.57 1.92 6.73
N VAL A 52 -11.39 2.47 5.85
CA VAL A 52 -12.66 3.09 6.24
C VAL A 52 -13.79 2.07 6.14
N LEU A 53 -14.55 1.96 7.19
CA LEU A 53 -15.69 1.06 7.27
C LEU A 53 -17.00 1.83 7.18
N GLU A 54 -17.94 1.31 6.41
CA GLU A 54 -19.35 1.63 6.44
C GLU A 54 -20.13 0.41 6.93
N ARG A 55 -20.79 0.50 8.07
CA ARG A 55 -21.55 -0.62 8.64
C ARG A 55 -20.77 -1.92 8.71
N GLY A 56 -19.48 -1.83 9.09
CA GLY A 56 -18.58 -2.97 9.22
C GLY A 56 -17.98 -3.50 7.91
N LYS A 57 -18.26 -2.87 6.76
CA LYS A 57 -17.69 -3.24 5.46
C LYS A 57 -16.64 -2.23 5.05
N ALA A 58 -15.52 -2.72 4.53
CA ALA A 58 -14.47 -1.87 3.99
C ALA A 58 -14.95 -1.17 2.71
N VAL A 59 -15.02 0.17 2.73
CA VAL A 59 -15.54 0.99 1.63
C VAL A 59 -14.50 1.96 1.07
N GLY A 60 -13.48 2.31 1.84
CA GLY A 60 -12.48 3.28 1.43
C GLY A 60 -11.18 3.15 2.21
N ILE A 61 -10.23 3.96 1.83
CA ILE A 61 -8.95 4.14 2.52
C ILE A 61 -8.67 5.63 2.69
N VAL A 62 -8.16 6.03 3.86
CA VAL A 62 -7.65 7.37 4.10
C VAL A 62 -6.16 7.27 4.45
N THR A 63 -5.36 8.17 3.88
CA THR A 63 -3.91 8.21 4.04
C THR A 63 -3.46 9.59 4.50
N GLU A 64 -2.24 9.71 5.04
CA GLU A 64 -1.60 10.99 5.36
C GLU A 64 -1.68 11.99 4.20
N ARG A 65 -1.54 11.51 2.97
CA ARG A 65 -1.64 12.34 1.77
C ARG A 65 -3.04 12.91 1.57
N ASP A 66 -4.08 12.17 1.94
CA ASP A 66 -5.46 12.66 1.86
C ASP A 66 -5.70 13.80 2.85
N PHE A 67 -5.16 13.69 4.08
CA PHE A 67 -5.22 14.78 5.05
C PHE A 67 -4.52 16.04 4.55
N LEU A 68 -3.32 15.91 3.98
CA LEU A 68 -2.60 17.05 3.43
C LEU A 68 -3.37 17.71 2.27
N ARG A 69 -3.87 16.92 1.33
CA ARG A 69 -4.45 17.45 0.09
C ARG A 69 -5.91 17.83 0.20
N ARG A 70 -6.68 17.09 1.00
CA ARG A 70 -8.15 17.24 1.05
C ARG A 70 -8.63 17.95 2.31
N VAL A 71 -7.80 18.05 3.33
CA VAL A 71 -8.11 18.77 4.57
C VAL A 71 -7.25 20.03 4.68
N LEU A 72 -5.95 19.89 4.90
CA LEU A 72 -5.06 21.01 5.16
C LEU A 72 -5.01 22.00 3.98
N ALA A 73 -4.77 21.53 2.77
CA ALA A 73 -4.73 22.39 1.57
C ALA A 73 -6.09 23.04 1.23
N LYS A 74 -7.18 22.54 1.79
CA LYS A 74 -8.54 23.07 1.62
C LYS A 74 -9.04 23.85 2.83
N ALA A 75 -8.20 24.03 3.86
CA ALA A 75 -8.56 24.66 5.13
C ALA A 75 -9.86 24.13 5.74
N LYS A 76 -10.10 22.80 5.63
CA LYS A 76 -11.27 22.19 6.23
C LYS A 76 -11.14 22.06 7.74
N ASP A 77 -12.26 22.20 8.44
CA ASP A 77 -12.34 22.00 9.88
C ASP A 77 -12.22 20.51 10.23
N VAL A 78 -11.15 20.15 10.93
CA VAL A 78 -10.85 18.76 11.30
C VAL A 78 -11.84 18.17 12.30
N MET A 79 -12.51 19.01 13.09
CA MET A 79 -13.49 18.58 14.10
C MET A 79 -14.87 18.26 13.50
N ASN A 80 -15.18 18.87 12.36
CA ASN A 80 -16.49 18.74 11.73
C ASN A 80 -16.45 18.00 10.39
N THR A 81 -15.29 17.87 9.76
CA THR A 81 -15.14 17.08 8.51
C THR A 81 -15.15 15.59 8.81
N LYS A 82 -15.97 14.83 8.10
CA LYS A 82 -16.07 13.38 8.23
C LYS A 82 -15.07 12.66 7.33
N VAL A 83 -14.63 11.47 7.75
CA VAL A 83 -13.69 10.64 7.00
C VAL A 83 -14.23 10.31 5.61
N ARG A 84 -15.51 10.02 5.45
CA ARG A 84 -16.16 9.78 4.15
C ARG A 84 -15.99 10.91 3.13
N GLU A 85 -15.81 12.15 3.59
CA GLU A 85 -15.66 13.30 2.70
C GLU A 85 -14.26 13.40 2.09
N ILE A 86 -13.30 12.69 2.67
CA ILE A 86 -11.88 12.79 2.30
C ILE A 86 -11.24 11.46 1.91
N MET A 87 -11.91 10.33 2.18
CA MET A 87 -11.39 8.99 1.82
C MET A 87 -11.25 8.80 0.31
N THR A 88 -10.44 7.85 -0.07
CA THR A 88 -10.34 7.37 -1.44
C THR A 88 -11.21 6.12 -1.59
N THR A 89 -12.11 6.15 -2.56
CA THR A 89 -13.04 5.06 -2.90
C THR A 89 -13.20 5.01 -4.44
N PRO A 90 -13.48 3.84 -5.06
CA PRO A 90 -13.56 2.52 -4.45
C PRO A 90 -12.17 1.99 -4.02
N LEU A 91 -12.18 1.00 -3.13
CA LEU A 91 -10.95 0.28 -2.76
C LEU A 91 -10.45 -0.60 -3.91
N VAL A 92 -9.14 -0.65 -4.09
CA VAL A 92 -8.50 -1.70 -4.86
C VAL A 92 -8.23 -2.86 -3.91
N VAL A 93 -8.91 -3.97 -4.12
CA VAL A 93 -8.83 -5.16 -3.28
C VAL A 93 -8.22 -6.33 -4.03
N VAL A 94 -7.54 -7.20 -3.29
CA VAL A 94 -6.94 -8.42 -3.82
C VAL A 94 -7.27 -9.59 -2.91
N GLU A 95 -7.19 -10.81 -3.47
CA GLU A 95 -7.31 -12.04 -2.70
C GLU A 95 -5.97 -12.43 -2.06
N PRO A 96 -5.99 -13.14 -0.92
CA PRO A 96 -4.77 -13.61 -0.25
C PRO A 96 -3.89 -14.52 -1.13
N SER A 97 -4.49 -15.22 -2.09
CA SER A 97 -3.81 -16.14 -3.01
C SER A 97 -3.10 -15.47 -4.19
N MET A 98 -3.24 -14.15 -4.36
CA MET A 98 -2.56 -13.43 -5.44
C MET A 98 -1.04 -13.49 -5.28
N ASP A 99 -0.33 -13.75 -6.39
CA ASP A 99 1.13 -13.72 -6.42
C ASP A 99 1.68 -12.32 -6.10
N LEU A 100 2.77 -12.24 -5.35
CA LEU A 100 3.38 -10.96 -4.98
C LEU A 100 3.84 -10.15 -6.20
N GLU A 101 4.29 -10.81 -7.27
CA GLU A 101 4.68 -10.12 -8.50
C GLU A 101 3.48 -9.42 -9.14
N ASP A 102 2.33 -10.08 -9.19
CA ASP A 102 1.10 -9.51 -9.73
C ASP A 102 0.56 -8.39 -8.83
N ALA A 103 0.68 -8.54 -7.51
CA ALA A 103 0.34 -7.48 -6.57
C ALA A 103 1.20 -6.22 -6.81
N VAL A 104 2.50 -6.37 -7.03
CA VAL A 104 3.41 -5.27 -7.37
C VAL A 104 3.02 -4.62 -8.69
N LYS A 105 2.77 -5.40 -9.74
CA LYS A 105 2.30 -4.88 -11.05
C LYS A 105 1.02 -4.06 -10.88
N LEU A 106 0.05 -4.58 -10.12
CA LEU A 106 -1.21 -3.89 -9.84
C LEU A 106 -1.00 -2.56 -9.11
N MET A 107 -0.12 -2.53 -8.09
CA MET A 107 0.23 -1.30 -7.38
C MET A 107 0.79 -0.23 -8.33
N PHE A 108 1.66 -0.63 -9.26
CA PHE A 108 2.23 0.30 -10.24
C PHE A 108 1.20 0.79 -11.26
N GLN A 109 0.43 -0.11 -11.85
CA GLN A 109 -0.61 0.24 -12.82
C GLN A 109 -1.65 1.17 -12.22
N SER A 110 -2.04 0.93 -10.97
CA SER A 110 -3.02 1.74 -10.23
C SER A 110 -2.42 2.96 -9.54
N LYS A 111 -1.08 3.16 -9.60
CA LYS A 111 -0.34 4.24 -8.92
C LYS A 111 -0.61 4.30 -7.41
N ILE A 112 -0.75 3.14 -6.77
CA ILE A 112 -0.97 2.97 -5.34
C ILE A 112 0.17 2.16 -4.72
N LYS A 113 0.38 2.32 -3.42
CA LYS A 113 1.45 1.64 -2.66
C LYS A 113 0.93 0.64 -1.64
N LYS A 114 -0.39 0.45 -1.61
CA LYS A 114 -1.08 -0.40 -0.63
C LYS A 114 -2.25 -1.09 -1.32
N LEU A 115 -2.45 -2.36 -0.99
CA LEU A 115 -3.60 -3.14 -1.43
C LEU A 115 -4.33 -3.69 -0.21
N VAL A 116 -5.64 -3.61 -0.24
CA VAL A 116 -6.52 -4.18 0.78
C VAL A 116 -6.77 -5.64 0.44
N VAL A 117 -6.59 -6.52 1.42
CA VAL A 117 -6.75 -7.96 1.20
C VAL A 117 -8.10 -8.41 1.74
N VAL A 118 -8.89 -9.01 0.87
CA VAL A 118 -10.25 -9.46 1.17
C VAL A 118 -10.36 -10.94 0.84
N ASP A 119 -10.93 -11.71 1.75
CA ASP A 119 -11.25 -13.14 1.57
C ASP A 119 -12.73 -13.36 1.90
N ALA A 120 -13.47 -14.02 1.01
CA ALA A 120 -14.91 -14.25 1.16
C ALA A 120 -15.68 -12.98 1.61
N LYS A 121 -15.40 -11.84 0.98
CA LYS A 121 -15.98 -10.50 1.27
C LYS A 121 -15.62 -9.93 2.65
N LYS A 122 -14.66 -10.52 3.36
CA LYS A 122 -14.17 -10.04 4.65
C LYS A 122 -12.79 -9.43 4.50
N LEU A 123 -12.58 -8.29 5.16
CA LEU A 123 -11.25 -7.69 5.30
C LEU A 123 -10.37 -8.65 6.12
N VAL A 124 -9.26 -9.12 5.53
CA VAL A 124 -8.34 -10.07 6.17
C VAL A 124 -6.92 -9.54 6.30
N GLY A 125 -6.59 -8.44 5.64
CA GLY A 125 -5.26 -7.88 5.72
C GLY A 125 -5.06 -6.63 4.85
N ILE A 126 -3.85 -6.12 4.93
CA ILE A 126 -3.32 -5.08 4.06
C ILE A 126 -1.89 -5.44 3.68
N VAL A 127 -1.49 -5.19 2.46
CA VAL A 127 -0.11 -5.36 2.00
C VAL A 127 0.39 -4.05 1.40
N THR A 128 1.60 -3.66 1.79
CA THR A 128 2.26 -2.47 1.26
C THR A 128 3.47 -2.85 0.41
N LEU A 129 3.89 -1.93 -0.45
CA LEU A 129 5.11 -2.09 -1.23
C LEU A 129 6.35 -2.30 -0.33
N THR A 130 6.37 -1.67 0.85
CA THR A 130 7.44 -1.81 1.84
C THR A 130 7.46 -3.21 2.44
N ASP A 131 6.29 -3.81 2.73
CA ASP A 131 6.21 -5.17 3.28
C ASP A 131 6.75 -6.18 2.26
N ILE A 132 6.38 -6.04 1.00
CA ILE A 132 6.89 -6.88 -0.09
C ILE A 132 8.41 -6.74 -0.23
N ALA A 133 8.94 -5.52 -0.21
CA ALA A 133 10.37 -5.26 -0.34
C ALA A 133 11.20 -5.85 0.82
N ARG A 134 10.63 -5.94 2.02
CA ARG A 134 11.30 -6.57 3.19
C ARG A 134 11.46 -8.08 3.02
N VAL A 135 10.47 -8.74 2.45
CA VAL A 135 10.44 -10.22 2.33
C VAL A 135 11.13 -10.68 1.06
N GLN A 136 10.99 -9.92 -0.02
CA GLN A 136 11.65 -10.21 -1.31
C GLN A 136 12.44 -9.00 -1.82
N PRO A 137 13.69 -8.81 -1.37
CA PRO A 137 14.53 -7.72 -1.87
C PRO A 137 14.75 -7.76 -3.39
N GLN A 138 14.65 -8.93 -4.02
CA GLN A 138 14.75 -9.11 -5.47
C GLN A 138 13.63 -8.38 -6.23
N MET A 139 12.47 -8.19 -5.60
CA MET A 139 11.38 -7.36 -6.14
C MET A 139 11.82 -5.91 -6.36
N ILE A 140 12.84 -5.43 -5.66
CA ILE A 140 13.45 -4.11 -5.89
C ILE A 140 13.96 -3.99 -7.33
N ARG A 141 14.41 -5.08 -7.95
CA ARG A 141 14.82 -5.08 -9.37
C ARG A 141 13.62 -4.85 -10.29
N ILE A 142 12.51 -5.52 -10.02
CA ILE A 142 11.26 -5.35 -10.79
C ILE A 142 10.77 -3.91 -10.63
N LEU A 143 10.78 -3.39 -9.40
CA LEU A 143 10.45 -2.01 -9.09
C LEU A 143 11.31 -1.02 -9.88
N LYS A 144 12.63 -1.24 -9.91
CA LYS A 144 13.55 -0.40 -10.69
C LYS A 144 13.26 -0.45 -12.18
N GLN A 145 13.00 -1.63 -12.75
CA GLN A 145 12.69 -1.77 -14.17
C GLN A 145 11.38 -1.09 -14.56
N LEU A 146 10.37 -1.15 -13.68
CA LEU A 146 9.08 -0.49 -13.88
C LEU A 146 9.19 1.03 -13.76
N THR A 147 10.00 1.54 -12.82
CA THR A 147 10.23 2.99 -12.63
C THR A 147 11.15 3.60 -13.68
N MET A 148 12.09 2.83 -14.26
CA MET A 148 12.94 3.32 -15.33
C MET A 148 12.22 3.55 -16.68
N LYS A 149 11.05 2.96 -16.87
CA LYS A 149 10.19 3.21 -18.05
C LYS A 149 9.35 4.47 -17.95
N GLU A 150 9.15 5.00 -16.75
CA GLU A 150 8.52 6.30 -16.53
C GLU A 150 9.62 7.32 -16.24
N ALA A 151 9.96 8.15 -17.23
CA ALA A 151 10.84 9.30 -17.01
C ALA A 151 10.30 10.12 -15.83
N ALA A 152 11.16 10.46 -14.86
CA ALA A 152 10.77 11.30 -13.74
C ALA A 152 10.07 12.56 -14.26
N PRO A 153 8.91 12.96 -13.71
CA PRO A 153 8.20 14.14 -14.16
C PRO A 153 9.16 15.35 -14.21
N LYS A 154 9.14 16.14 -15.27
CA LYS A 154 10.00 17.34 -15.43
C LYS A 154 9.94 18.28 -14.22
N SER A 155 8.86 18.25 -13.44
CA SER A 155 8.71 18.98 -12.18
C SER A 155 9.63 18.50 -11.06
N MET A 156 10.02 17.23 -11.03
CA MET A 156 10.97 16.71 -10.03
C MET A 156 12.42 17.12 -10.33
N GLN A 157 12.78 17.33 -11.57
CA GLN A 157 14.12 17.79 -11.93
C GLN A 157 14.41 19.22 -11.42
N LYS A 158 13.38 20.07 -11.25
CA LYS A 158 13.53 21.41 -10.67
C LYS A 158 13.73 21.40 -9.15
N VAL A 159 13.18 20.42 -8.44
CA VAL A 159 13.26 20.33 -6.98
C VAL A 159 14.63 19.82 -6.52
N ILE A 160 15.24 18.90 -7.26
CA ILE A 160 16.58 18.39 -6.95
C ILE A 160 17.64 19.50 -7.00
N HIS A 161 17.46 20.53 -7.82
CA HIS A 161 18.39 21.65 -7.95
C HIS A 161 18.38 22.60 -6.75
N TYR A 162 17.34 22.61 -5.94
CA TYR A 162 17.21 23.50 -4.77
C TYR A 162 17.79 22.92 -3.47
N TYR A 163 18.07 21.63 -3.39
CA TYR A 163 18.54 20.95 -2.18
C TYR A 163 20.00 20.49 -2.23
N ILE A 164 20.73 20.81 -3.29
CA ILE A 164 22.18 20.51 -3.43
C ILE A 164 22.98 21.80 -3.48
N VAL A 165 22.76 22.68 -2.50
CA VAL A 165 23.64 23.83 -2.26
C VAL A 165 24.12 23.76 -0.84
#